data_25ae9183440cf22be6814829e780bbfa
#
_entry.id   25ae9183440cf22be6814829e780bbfa
#
_cell.length_a   1.000
_cell.length_b   1.000
_cell.length_c   1.000
_cell.angle_alpha   90.00
_cell.angle_beta   90.00
_cell.angle_gamma   90.00
#
_symmetry.space_group_name_H-M   'P 1'
#
loop_
_entity.id
_entity.type
_entity.pdbx_description
1 polymer ?
#
loop_
_entity_poly.entity_id
_entity_poly.type
_entity_poly.pdbx_seq_one_letter_code
_entity_poly.pdbx_strand_id
1 'polypeptide(L)'
;MLLKMKMQLFSRKTAIWLTIVSGLIILPLGIVVGTRVYHQIRSPQKLNWKGNKKTETDNLADPRPLKDKAKQFGHYVAVEYPGDLKRFNTLKDLITGSDAVLIGKAMSNLSDVDGTGTTLTINYQLKVEHVYKGNVSPGQTLVVSLPGGMRRFSDGTSAEIHTPWLKKMMNGVTYLLCLKRSSDQSWTLTAAPRGLFEIPTTAINRNVTSHSLLDGDPMRAYDQMEVVTFLRSVKAIALESRPRG
;
A
#
# COMPACT_ATOMS: atom_id res chain seq x y z
N MET A 1 14.89 5.92 -65.72
CA MET A 1 14.25 5.22 -64.57
C MET A 1 15.24 4.86 -63.47
N LEU A 2 16.50 4.59 -63.75
CA LEU A 2 17.58 4.22 -62.79
C LEU A 2 18.06 5.36 -61.87
N LEU A 3 17.98 6.63 -62.29
CA LEU A 3 18.46 7.78 -61.48
C LEU A 3 17.54 8.12 -60.31
N LYS A 4 16.20 7.90 -60.40
CA LYS A 4 15.26 8.13 -59.33
C LYS A 4 15.37 7.09 -58.20
N MET A 5 15.77 5.84 -58.49
CA MET A 5 15.97 4.83 -57.45
C MET A 5 17.20 5.06 -56.56
N LYS A 6 18.28 5.66 -57.12
CA LYS A 6 19.48 5.96 -56.31
C LYS A 6 19.28 7.11 -55.31
N MET A 7 18.45 8.09 -55.62
CA MET A 7 18.16 9.19 -54.71
C MET A 7 17.28 8.76 -53.50
N GLN A 8 16.40 7.78 -53.67
CA GLN A 8 15.58 7.29 -52.56
C GLN A 8 16.37 6.42 -51.55
N LEU A 9 17.40 5.70 -52.01
CA LEU A 9 18.22 4.89 -51.12
C LEU A 9 19.19 5.75 -50.28
N PHE A 10 19.62 6.91 -50.76
CA PHE A 10 20.51 7.82 -50.02
C PHE A 10 19.75 8.54 -48.90
N SER A 11 18.48 8.89 -49.12
CA SER A 11 17.61 9.55 -48.13
C SER A 11 17.28 8.65 -46.93
N ARG A 12 17.11 7.34 -47.12
CA ARG A 12 16.79 6.41 -46.02
C ARG A 12 17.98 6.12 -45.08
N LYS A 13 19.19 6.07 -45.61
CA LYS A 13 20.40 5.81 -44.80
C LYS A 13 20.77 7.00 -43.90
N THR A 14 20.60 8.22 -44.38
CA THR A 14 20.85 9.44 -43.57
C THR A 14 19.79 9.66 -42.50
N ALA A 15 18.52 9.31 -42.73
CA ALA A 15 17.48 9.40 -41.73
C ALA A 15 17.69 8.40 -40.57
N ILE A 16 18.17 7.20 -40.85
CA ILE A 16 18.45 6.18 -39.81
C ILE A 16 19.65 6.60 -38.94
N TRP A 17 20.67 7.22 -39.53
CA TRP A 17 21.83 7.70 -38.75
C TRP A 17 21.50 8.88 -37.83
N LEU A 18 20.65 9.78 -38.26
CA LEU A 18 20.19 10.92 -37.43
C LEU A 18 19.32 10.45 -36.23
N THR A 19 18.55 9.41 -36.42
CA THR A 19 17.70 8.86 -35.29
C THR A 19 18.55 8.09 -34.27
N ILE A 20 19.63 7.42 -34.70
CA ILE A 20 20.51 6.68 -33.76
C ILE A 20 21.38 7.64 -32.96
N VAL A 21 21.87 8.73 -33.56
CA VAL A 21 22.72 9.72 -32.86
C VAL A 21 21.89 10.55 -31.87
N SER A 22 20.65 10.93 -32.20
CA SER A 22 19.76 11.65 -31.25
C SER A 22 19.26 10.77 -30.11
N GLY A 23 19.06 9.47 -30.35
CA GLY A 23 18.67 8.52 -29.29
C GLY A 23 19.77 8.26 -28.26
N LEU A 24 21.04 8.27 -28.67
CA LEU A 24 22.18 8.02 -27.79
C LEU A 24 22.55 9.20 -26.89
N ILE A 25 22.19 10.44 -27.25
CA ILE A 25 22.49 11.64 -26.47
C ILE A 25 21.41 11.88 -25.39
N ILE A 26 20.17 11.43 -25.58
CA ILE A 26 19.06 11.64 -24.64
C ILE A 26 19.08 10.61 -23.50
N LEU A 27 19.56 9.38 -23.73
CA LEU A 27 19.61 8.33 -22.73
C LEU A 27 20.48 8.65 -21.47
N PRO A 28 21.68 9.22 -21.57
CA PRO A 28 22.47 9.52 -20.38
C PRO A 28 21.90 10.70 -19.55
N LEU A 29 21.23 11.68 -20.20
CA LEU A 29 20.60 12.79 -19.47
C LEU A 29 19.33 12.37 -18.71
N GLY A 30 18.53 11.48 -19.26
CA GLY A 30 17.34 10.94 -18.58
C GLY A 30 17.68 10.11 -17.34
N ILE A 31 18.77 9.33 -17.39
CA ILE A 31 19.22 8.50 -16.26
C ILE A 31 19.77 9.36 -15.12
N VAL A 32 20.49 10.44 -15.43
CA VAL A 32 21.07 11.33 -14.41
C VAL A 32 19.98 12.16 -13.71
N VAL A 33 18.95 12.61 -14.42
CA VAL A 33 17.84 13.34 -13.82
C VAL A 33 16.95 12.39 -12.98
N GLY A 34 16.67 11.18 -13.50
CA GLY A 34 15.88 10.17 -12.79
C GLY A 34 16.55 9.70 -11.48
N THR A 35 17.87 9.48 -11.48
CA THR A 35 18.58 9.05 -10.27
C THR A 35 18.69 10.15 -9.22
N ARG A 36 18.85 11.43 -9.60
CA ARG A 36 18.86 12.54 -8.62
C ARG A 36 17.49 12.78 -7.99
N VAL A 37 16.41 12.69 -8.75
CA VAL A 37 15.05 12.80 -8.20
C VAL A 37 14.72 11.62 -7.28
N TYR A 38 15.14 10.41 -7.63
CA TYR A 38 14.90 9.22 -6.80
C TYR A 38 15.70 9.23 -5.49
N HIS A 39 16.91 9.78 -5.46
CA HIS A 39 17.69 9.94 -4.23
C HIS A 39 17.17 11.05 -3.31
N GLN A 40 16.55 12.11 -3.86
CA GLN A 40 15.96 13.17 -3.03
C GLN A 40 14.66 12.74 -2.33
N ILE A 41 13.91 11.79 -2.91
CA ILE A 41 12.69 11.24 -2.27
C ILE A 41 13.04 10.22 -1.18
N ARG A 42 14.26 9.65 -1.17
CA ARG A 42 14.73 8.63 -0.21
C ARG A 42 15.51 9.14 0.99
N SER A 43 15.75 10.42 1.10
CA SER A 43 16.21 10.95 2.38
C SER A 43 15.05 10.85 3.37
N PRO A 44 15.14 10.03 4.44
CA PRO A 44 14.21 10.17 5.54
C PRO A 44 14.44 11.60 6.04
N GLN A 45 13.54 12.51 5.70
CA GLN A 45 13.46 13.75 6.44
C GLN A 45 13.29 13.30 7.88
N LYS A 46 14.35 13.45 8.69
CA LYS A 46 14.19 13.53 10.14
C LYS A 46 13.18 14.65 10.32
N LEU A 47 11.92 14.28 10.47
CA LEU A 47 10.88 15.19 10.88
C LEU A 47 11.39 15.81 12.18
N ASN A 48 11.94 17.01 12.06
CA ASN A 48 12.37 17.80 13.20
C ASN A 48 11.05 18.35 13.79
N TRP A 49 10.35 17.47 14.51
CA TRP A 49 9.09 17.72 15.18
C TRP A 49 9.34 18.70 16.33
N LYS A 50 9.57 19.96 15.99
CA LYS A 50 9.43 21.09 16.91
C LYS A 50 7.99 21.58 16.88
N GLY A 51 7.04 20.69 17.08
CA GLY A 51 5.65 21.02 17.34
C GLY A 51 5.45 21.31 18.83
N ASN A 52 4.66 22.31 19.13
CA ASN A 52 4.28 22.70 20.48
C ASN A 52 3.98 21.47 21.35
N LYS A 53 4.68 21.37 22.49
CA LYS A 53 4.63 20.26 23.48
C LYS A 53 3.26 19.98 24.11
N LYS A 54 2.17 20.53 23.60
CA LYS A 54 0.79 20.30 24.10
C LYS A 54 -0.08 19.39 23.22
N THR A 55 0.43 18.85 22.11
CA THR A 55 -0.38 18.06 21.16
C THR A 55 -0.01 16.57 21.12
N GLU A 56 1.00 16.16 21.86
CA GLU A 56 1.30 14.74 22.08
C GLU A 56 0.46 14.23 23.23
N THR A 57 -0.80 14.04 23.01
CA THR A 57 -1.62 13.28 23.94
C THR A 57 -1.81 11.89 23.39
N ASP A 58 -1.15 11.01 23.99
CA ASP A 58 -1.31 9.59 24.22
C ASP A 58 -2.74 9.17 24.61
N ASN A 59 -3.78 9.82 24.13
CA ASN A 59 -5.13 9.64 24.63
C ASN A 59 -6.10 9.12 23.56
N LEU A 60 -5.77 7.97 22.93
CA LEU A 60 -6.80 7.08 22.40
C LEU A 60 -7.72 6.55 23.54
N ALA A 61 -7.30 6.64 24.80
CA ALA A 61 -8.11 6.34 25.98
C ALA A 61 -9.20 7.39 26.29
N ASP A 62 -9.13 8.57 25.67
CA ASP A 62 -10.18 9.59 25.82
C ASP A 62 -11.41 9.18 24.97
N PRO A 63 -12.56 8.85 25.57
CA PRO A 63 -13.74 8.36 24.86
C PRO A 63 -14.51 9.44 24.09
N ARG A 64 -14.09 10.71 24.17
CA ARG A 64 -14.77 11.81 23.47
C ARG A 64 -14.66 11.64 21.96
N PRO A 65 -15.69 12.06 21.20
CA PRO A 65 -15.63 12.09 19.74
C PRO A 65 -14.47 12.96 19.22
N LEU A 66 -13.86 12.55 18.13
CA LEU A 66 -12.75 13.28 17.49
C LEU A 66 -13.12 14.72 17.14
N LYS A 67 -14.38 14.98 16.77
CA LYS A 67 -14.89 16.34 16.51
C LYS A 67 -14.77 17.24 17.74
N ASP A 68 -15.05 16.73 18.92
CA ASP A 68 -15.00 17.51 20.16
C ASP A 68 -13.56 17.77 20.59
N LYS A 69 -12.68 16.78 20.39
CA LYS A 69 -11.24 16.96 20.57
C LYS A 69 -10.69 18.00 19.59
N ALA A 70 -11.07 17.91 18.31
CA ALA A 70 -10.66 18.87 17.30
C ALA A 70 -11.12 20.29 17.59
N LYS A 71 -12.34 20.48 18.13
CA LYS A 71 -12.83 21.81 18.54
C LYS A 71 -11.96 22.43 19.65
N GLN A 72 -11.44 21.62 20.57
CA GLN A 72 -10.60 22.11 21.65
C GLN A 72 -9.22 22.60 21.16
N PHE A 73 -8.68 21.99 20.09
CA PHE A 73 -7.31 22.22 19.63
C PHE A 73 -7.23 22.86 18.24
N GLY A 74 -8.35 23.02 17.53
CA GLY A 74 -8.39 23.43 16.12
C GLY A 74 -7.99 22.32 15.16
N HIS A 75 -6.89 21.62 15.48
CA HIS A 75 -6.40 20.42 14.82
C HIS A 75 -5.95 19.41 15.89
N TYR A 76 -6.57 18.21 15.87
CA TYR A 76 -6.23 17.14 16.80
C TYR A 76 -5.43 16.06 16.08
N VAL A 77 -4.32 15.64 16.66
CA VAL A 77 -3.46 14.56 16.14
C VAL A 77 -3.29 13.51 17.20
N ALA A 78 -3.48 12.25 16.82
CA ALA A 78 -3.18 11.10 17.67
C ALA A 78 -2.37 10.06 16.91
N VAL A 79 -1.66 9.21 17.63
CA VAL A 79 -0.96 8.04 17.10
C VAL A 79 -1.69 6.79 17.57
N GLU A 80 -2.07 5.94 16.63
CA GLU A 80 -2.61 4.62 16.92
C GLU A 80 -1.49 3.60 16.84
N TYR A 81 -1.44 2.68 17.81
CA TYR A 81 -0.49 1.58 17.86
C TYR A 81 -1.15 0.28 17.42
N PRO A 82 -0.39 -0.66 16.81
CA PRO A 82 -0.95 -1.93 16.39
C PRO A 82 -1.40 -2.74 17.62
N GLY A 83 -2.47 -3.50 17.43
CA GLY A 83 -2.95 -4.45 18.44
C GLY A 83 -1.98 -5.61 18.70
N ASP A 84 -2.44 -6.65 19.41
CA ASP A 84 -1.61 -7.83 19.71
C ASP A 84 -1.25 -8.60 18.43
N LEU A 85 0.02 -8.52 18.05
CA LEU A 85 0.59 -9.19 16.87
C LEU A 85 1.21 -10.55 17.18
N LYS A 86 1.33 -10.95 18.46
CA LYS A 86 2.07 -12.14 18.91
C LYS A 86 1.59 -13.45 18.29
N ARG A 87 0.32 -13.51 17.89
CA ARG A 87 -0.30 -14.72 17.31
C ARG A 87 -0.01 -14.92 15.83
N PHE A 88 0.64 -13.97 15.15
CA PHE A 88 0.81 -13.94 13.69
C PHE A 88 2.28 -13.76 13.31
N ASN A 89 3.15 -14.65 13.82
CA ASN A 89 4.60 -14.54 13.60
C ASN A 89 5.08 -15.20 12.31
N THR A 90 4.23 -15.98 11.65
CA THR A 90 4.55 -16.64 10.38
C THR A 90 3.50 -16.33 9.32
N LEU A 91 3.88 -16.47 8.05
CA LEU A 91 2.92 -16.39 6.94
C LEU A 91 1.80 -17.45 7.08
N LYS A 92 2.13 -18.62 7.65
CA LYS A 92 1.16 -19.69 7.93
C LYS A 92 0.12 -19.24 8.95
N ASP A 93 0.54 -18.66 10.07
CA ASP A 93 -0.38 -18.17 11.10
C ASP A 93 -1.31 -17.10 10.51
N LEU A 94 -0.75 -16.18 9.72
CA LEU A 94 -1.48 -15.10 9.09
C LEU A 94 -2.56 -15.63 8.13
N ILE A 95 -2.20 -16.53 7.21
CA ILE A 95 -3.11 -17.13 6.24
C ILE A 95 -4.17 -17.98 6.94
N THR A 96 -3.77 -18.81 7.92
CA THR A 96 -4.69 -19.67 8.66
C THR A 96 -5.71 -18.86 9.45
N GLY A 97 -5.27 -17.78 10.12
CA GLY A 97 -6.11 -16.90 10.92
C GLY A 97 -6.98 -15.93 10.13
N SER A 98 -6.78 -15.84 8.80
CA SER A 98 -7.58 -14.96 7.93
C SER A 98 -8.86 -15.63 7.47
N ASP A 99 -9.93 -14.84 7.28
CA ASP A 99 -11.19 -15.30 6.69
C ASP A 99 -11.12 -15.26 5.15
N ALA A 100 -10.32 -14.36 4.60
CA ALA A 100 -10.00 -14.33 3.17
C ALA A 100 -8.52 -14.02 2.94
N VAL A 101 -7.95 -14.62 1.89
CA VAL A 101 -6.61 -14.31 1.36
C VAL A 101 -6.75 -14.14 -0.15
N LEU A 102 -6.43 -12.95 -0.64
CA LEU A 102 -6.68 -12.59 -2.02
C LEU A 102 -5.65 -11.62 -2.58
N ILE A 103 -5.58 -11.55 -3.90
CA ILE A 103 -4.92 -10.46 -4.62
C ILE A 103 -6.01 -9.49 -5.07
N GLY A 104 -5.79 -8.21 -4.82
CA GLY A 104 -6.69 -7.15 -5.24
C GLY A 104 -5.96 -5.86 -5.59
N LYS A 105 -6.54 -5.13 -6.55
CA LYS A 105 -6.05 -3.82 -6.99
C LYS A 105 -6.79 -2.72 -6.26
N ALA A 106 -6.06 -1.82 -5.60
CA ALA A 106 -6.63 -0.65 -4.95
C ALA A 106 -7.14 0.34 -6.01
N MET A 107 -8.43 0.71 -5.93
CA MET A 107 -9.09 1.58 -6.90
C MET A 107 -9.23 3.01 -6.39
N SER A 108 -9.63 3.16 -5.14
CA SER A 108 -9.85 4.45 -4.49
C SER A 108 -9.72 4.33 -2.98
N ASN A 109 -9.54 5.46 -2.31
CA ASN A 109 -9.56 5.55 -0.86
C ASN A 109 -10.39 6.74 -0.38
N LEU A 110 -10.98 6.59 0.78
CA LEU A 110 -11.76 7.61 1.47
C LEU A 110 -11.49 7.47 2.98
N SER A 111 -11.07 8.56 3.63
CA SER A 111 -10.99 8.59 5.09
C SER A 111 -12.38 8.78 5.69
N ASP A 112 -12.70 8.03 6.72
CA ASP A 112 -13.97 8.07 7.40
C ASP A 112 -13.79 8.11 8.93
N VAL A 113 -14.87 8.43 9.65
CA VAL A 113 -14.94 8.36 11.12
C VAL A 113 -15.80 7.16 11.48
N ASP A 114 -15.37 6.36 12.45
CA ASP A 114 -16.15 5.22 12.92
C ASP A 114 -17.54 5.64 13.45
N GLY A 115 -18.41 4.66 13.71
CA GLY A 115 -19.77 4.91 14.19
C GLY A 115 -19.83 5.61 15.55
N THR A 116 -18.78 5.53 16.37
CA THR A 116 -18.65 6.24 17.66
C THR A 116 -18.01 7.61 17.49
N GLY A 117 -17.38 7.88 16.39
CA GLY A 117 -16.64 9.11 16.11
C GLY A 117 -15.33 9.24 16.87
N THR A 118 -14.82 8.15 17.46
CA THR A 118 -13.62 8.17 18.32
C THR A 118 -12.34 7.79 17.58
N THR A 119 -12.43 7.10 16.45
CA THR A 119 -11.29 6.73 15.60
C THR A 119 -11.51 7.09 14.13
N LEU A 120 -10.47 6.97 13.32
CA LEU A 120 -10.50 7.15 11.87
C LEU A 120 -10.09 5.88 11.18
N THR A 121 -10.78 5.56 10.08
CA THR A 121 -10.39 4.51 9.15
C THR A 121 -10.26 5.06 7.74
N ILE A 122 -9.39 4.47 6.95
CA ILE A 122 -9.31 4.70 5.51
C ILE A 122 -9.96 3.49 4.83
N ASN A 123 -11.08 3.73 4.17
CA ASN A 123 -11.78 2.70 3.41
C ASN A 123 -11.23 2.65 1.99
N TYR A 124 -10.60 1.52 1.63
CA TYR A 124 -10.09 1.26 0.30
C TYR A 124 -11.06 0.39 -0.47
N GLN A 125 -11.44 0.85 -1.67
CA GLN A 125 -12.12 0.00 -2.63
C GLN A 125 -11.09 -0.83 -3.38
N LEU A 126 -11.24 -2.15 -3.33
CA LEU A 126 -10.36 -3.12 -3.97
C LEU A 126 -11.13 -3.90 -5.02
N LYS A 127 -10.61 -3.98 -6.24
CA LYS A 127 -11.07 -4.94 -7.24
C LYS A 127 -10.32 -6.26 -7.03
N VAL A 128 -11.03 -7.32 -6.71
CA VAL A 128 -10.45 -8.66 -6.49
C VAL A 128 -9.96 -9.23 -7.81
N GLU A 129 -8.71 -9.63 -7.89
CA GLU A 129 -8.10 -10.23 -9.08
C GLU A 129 -7.95 -11.75 -8.92
N HIS A 130 -7.54 -12.22 -7.74
CA HIS A 130 -7.36 -13.64 -7.45
C HIS A 130 -7.70 -13.96 -5.99
N VAL A 131 -8.21 -15.18 -5.73
CA VAL A 131 -8.60 -15.64 -4.38
C VAL A 131 -7.90 -16.94 -4.06
N TYR A 132 -7.16 -16.97 -2.96
CA TYR A 132 -6.52 -18.17 -2.41
C TYR A 132 -7.38 -18.84 -1.34
N LYS A 133 -8.07 -18.04 -0.52
CA LYS A 133 -8.91 -18.49 0.60
C LYS A 133 -10.12 -17.56 0.77
N GLY A 134 -11.25 -18.11 1.24
CA GLY A 134 -12.43 -17.33 1.63
C GLY A 134 -13.55 -17.37 0.57
N ASN A 135 -14.71 -16.86 0.98
CA ASN A 135 -15.91 -16.80 0.13
C ASN A 135 -16.02 -15.42 -0.53
N VAL A 136 -15.11 -15.16 -1.46
CA VAL A 136 -15.03 -13.93 -2.27
C VAL A 136 -14.77 -14.35 -3.71
N SER A 137 -15.31 -13.62 -4.69
CA SER A 137 -15.17 -13.94 -6.10
C SER A 137 -14.20 -12.99 -6.82
N PRO A 138 -13.38 -13.49 -7.76
CA PRO A 138 -12.64 -12.62 -8.67
C PRO A 138 -13.58 -11.66 -9.42
N GLY A 139 -13.14 -10.43 -9.62
CA GLY A 139 -13.93 -9.34 -10.22
C GLY A 139 -14.83 -8.58 -9.24
N GLN A 140 -15.10 -9.12 -8.06
CA GLN A 140 -15.85 -8.44 -7.00
C GLN A 140 -15.12 -7.20 -6.51
N THR A 141 -15.86 -6.16 -6.14
CA THR A 141 -15.31 -5.01 -5.40
C THR A 141 -15.54 -5.21 -3.92
N LEU A 142 -14.47 -5.09 -3.13
CA LEU A 142 -14.51 -5.12 -1.67
C LEU A 142 -14.16 -3.74 -1.11
N VAL A 143 -14.71 -3.45 0.07
CA VAL A 143 -14.24 -2.33 0.90
C VAL A 143 -13.41 -2.91 2.04
N VAL A 144 -12.15 -2.46 2.14
CA VAL A 144 -11.23 -2.85 3.21
C VAL A 144 -10.87 -1.62 4.02
N SER A 145 -11.12 -1.68 5.32
CA SER A 145 -10.85 -0.60 6.25
C SER A 145 -9.48 -0.78 6.89
N LEU A 146 -8.64 0.26 6.81
CA LEU A 146 -7.36 0.35 7.50
C LEU A 146 -7.43 1.45 8.56
N PRO A 147 -6.73 1.30 9.70
CA PRO A 147 -6.69 2.34 10.72
C PRO A 147 -5.96 3.58 10.24
N GLY A 148 -6.31 4.72 10.80
CA GLY A 148 -5.71 6.02 10.54
C GLY A 148 -6.42 6.84 9.47
N GLY A 149 -5.89 8.03 9.21
CA GLY A 149 -6.43 8.96 8.23
C GLY A 149 -6.60 10.36 8.78
N MET A 150 -7.18 11.24 7.96
CA MET A 150 -7.47 12.63 8.31
C MET A 150 -8.89 12.99 7.92
N ARG A 151 -9.61 13.67 8.80
CA ARG A 151 -10.94 14.23 8.51
C ARG A 151 -11.00 15.71 8.86
N ARG A 152 -11.61 16.49 7.96
CA ARG A 152 -12.01 17.87 8.21
C ARG A 152 -13.49 17.88 8.58
N PHE A 153 -13.83 18.66 9.60
CA PHE A 153 -15.20 18.86 10.05
C PHE A 153 -15.80 20.14 9.43
N SER A 154 -17.12 20.23 9.47
CA SER A 154 -17.86 21.38 8.88
C SER A 154 -17.59 22.72 9.57
N ASP A 155 -17.07 22.69 10.80
CA ASP A 155 -16.69 23.87 11.57
C ASP A 155 -15.25 24.36 11.28
N GLY A 156 -14.58 23.75 10.29
CA GLY A 156 -13.21 24.08 9.89
C GLY A 156 -12.12 23.38 10.70
N THR A 157 -12.47 22.68 11.78
CA THR A 157 -11.51 21.89 12.56
C THR A 157 -11.17 20.57 11.87
N SER A 158 -10.11 19.88 12.32
CA SER A 158 -9.69 18.61 11.74
C SER A 158 -9.10 17.66 12.77
N ALA A 159 -9.24 16.37 12.51
CA ALA A 159 -8.57 15.32 13.26
C ALA A 159 -7.73 14.44 12.32
N GLU A 160 -6.59 13.99 12.82
CA GLU A 160 -5.69 13.07 12.12
C GLU A 160 -5.24 11.95 13.06
N ILE A 161 -5.34 10.71 12.59
CA ILE A 161 -4.79 9.54 13.28
C ILE A 161 -3.65 8.99 12.46
N HIS A 162 -2.44 9.03 13.03
CA HIS A 162 -1.24 8.46 12.43
C HIS A 162 -1.07 6.99 12.79
N THR A 163 -0.67 6.20 11.79
CA THR A 163 -0.30 4.80 11.94
C THR A 163 1.11 4.61 11.37
N PRO A 164 2.18 5.06 12.08
CA PRO A 164 3.54 5.10 11.55
C PRO A 164 4.12 3.72 11.25
N TRP A 165 3.50 2.68 11.77
CA TRP A 165 3.85 1.28 11.62
C TRP A 165 3.24 0.61 10.37
N LEU A 166 2.34 1.29 9.65
CA LEU A 166 1.64 0.77 8.47
C LEU A 166 1.88 1.67 7.26
N LYS A 167 2.48 1.12 6.20
CA LYS A 167 2.53 1.79 4.90
C LYS A 167 1.14 1.74 4.25
N LYS A 168 0.58 2.91 3.93
CA LYS A 168 -0.75 3.03 3.30
C LYS A 168 -0.77 2.42 1.90
N MET A 169 -1.92 1.92 1.47
CA MET A 169 -2.12 1.48 0.09
C MET A 169 -2.19 2.68 -0.87
N MET A 170 -1.74 2.47 -2.09
CA MET A 170 -1.79 3.46 -3.18
C MET A 170 -2.76 3.00 -4.26
N ASN A 171 -3.52 3.93 -4.81
CA ASN A 171 -4.46 3.65 -5.91
C ASN A 171 -3.70 3.13 -7.14
N GLY A 172 -4.30 2.16 -7.82
CA GLY A 172 -3.73 1.52 -8.99
C GLY A 172 -2.71 0.43 -8.70
N VAL A 173 -2.29 0.24 -7.45
CA VAL A 173 -1.33 -0.78 -7.03
C VAL A 173 -2.05 -2.07 -6.63
N THR A 174 -1.44 -3.19 -6.94
CA THR A 174 -1.94 -4.54 -6.63
C THR A 174 -1.31 -5.05 -5.33
N TYR A 175 -2.12 -5.66 -4.48
CA TYR A 175 -1.72 -6.16 -3.17
C TYR A 175 -2.18 -7.59 -2.94
N LEU A 176 -1.39 -8.38 -2.22
CA LEU A 176 -1.89 -9.55 -1.51
C LEU A 176 -2.39 -9.07 -0.14
N LEU A 177 -3.62 -9.47 0.20
CA LEU A 177 -4.28 -9.11 1.44
C LEU A 177 -4.71 -10.38 2.19
N CYS A 178 -4.35 -10.40 3.47
CA CYS A 178 -4.88 -11.34 4.45
C CYS A 178 -5.95 -10.61 5.26
N LEU A 179 -7.20 -11.00 5.11
CA LEU A 179 -8.36 -10.25 5.60
C LEU A 179 -9.13 -11.00 6.67
N LYS A 180 -9.64 -10.25 7.62
CA LYS A 180 -10.56 -10.68 8.66
C LYS A 180 -11.90 -9.99 8.46
N ARG A 181 -12.99 -10.73 8.65
CA ARG A 181 -14.32 -10.15 8.63
C ARG A 181 -14.71 -9.67 10.01
N SER A 182 -15.07 -8.41 10.12
CA SER A 182 -15.56 -7.81 11.36
C SER A 182 -17.01 -8.19 11.65
N SER A 183 -17.49 -7.95 12.86
CA SER A 183 -18.87 -8.21 13.27
C SER A 183 -19.90 -7.41 12.45
N ASP A 184 -19.54 -6.22 11.98
CA ASP A 184 -20.32 -5.36 11.09
C ASP A 184 -20.24 -5.76 9.61
N GLN A 185 -19.62 -6.92 9.32
CA GLN A 185 -19.39 -7.45 7.97
C GLN A 185 -18.38 -6.67 7.13
N SER A 186 -17.71 -5.66 7.66
CA SER A 186 -16.59 -4.99 6.99
C SER A 186 -15.35 -5.88 6.93
N TRP A 187 -14.44 -5.58 5.99
CA TRP A 187 -13.16 -6.26 5.88
C TRP A 187 -12.05 -5.41 6.48
N THR A 188 -11.24 -6.02 7.32
CA THR A 188 -10.03 -5.41 7.90
C THR A 188 -8.83 -6.29 7.64
N LEU A 189 -7.60 -5.76 7.79
CA LEU A 189 -6.40 -6.60 7.72
C LEU A 189 -6.32 -7.53 8.93
N THR A 190 -6.01 -8.79 8.67
CA THR A 190 -5.58 -9.72 9.72
C THR A 190 -4.26 -9.25 10.27
N ALA A 191 -4.20 -8.94 11.57
CA ALA A 191 -2.99 -8.46 12.23
C ALA A 191 -2.30 -7.30 11.49
N ALA A 192 -3.02 -6.22 11.22
CA ALA A 192 -2.41 -5.04 10.61
C ALA A 192 -1.15 -4.59 11.38
N PRO A 193 -0.01 -4.35 10.70
CA PRO A 193 0.19 -4.21 9.25
C PRO A 193 0.59 -5.50 8.51
N ARG A 194 0.74 -6.62 9.19
CA ARG A 194 1.34 -7.87 8.68
C ARG A 194 0.59 -8.48 7.51
N GLY A 195 -0.71 -8.25 7.42
CA GLY A 195 -1.59 -8.82 6.39
C GLY A 195 -1.56 -8.12 5.03
N LEU A 196 -0.60 -7.24 4.75
CA LEU A 196 -0.55 -6.44 3.54
C LEU A 196 0.80 -6.51 2.84
N PHE A 197 0.82 -6.99 1.59
CA PHE A 197 2.02 -7.10 0.75
C PHE A 197 1.75 -6.49 -0.62
N GLU A 198 2.63 -5.60 -1.06
CA GLU A 198 2.60 -5.07 -2.42
C GLU A 198 3.12 -6.11 -3.42
N ILE A 199 2.34 -6.35 -4.47
CA ILE A 199 2.66 -7.29 -5.54
C ILE A 199 2.96 -6.48 -6.80
N PRO A 200 4.22 -6.36 -7.22
CA PRO A 200 4.57 -5.64 -8.42
C PRO A 200 4.01 -6.33 -9.67
N THR A 201 3.44 -5.52 -10.56
CA THR A 201 2.84 -5.98 -11.83
C THR A 201 3.77 -5.73 -13.02
N THR A 202 4.90 -5.07 -12.80
CA THR A 202 5.86 -4.72 -13.86
C THR A 202 7.00 -5.75 -13.96
N ALA A 203 7.51 -5.97 -15.18
CA ALA A 203 8.63 -6.87 -15.43
C ALA A 203 9.96 -6.41 -14.78
N ILE A 204 10.07 -5.14 -14.40
CA ILE A 204 11.29 -4.53 -13.85
C ILE A 204 11.44 -4.86 -12.36
N ASN A 205 10.36 -4.87 -11.61
CA ASN A 205 10.37 -5.24 -10.19
C ASN A 205 9.55 -6.51 -10.00
N ARG A 206 10.20 -7.59 -9.58
CA ARG A 206 9.58 -8.91 -9.38
C ARG A 206 9.49 -9.31 -7.90
N ASN A 207 9.84 -8.43 -7.01
CA ASN A 207 9.96 -8.74 -5.59
C ASN A 207 8.78 -8.16 -4.79
N VAL A 208 8.31 -8.93 -3.83
CA VAL A 208 7.27 -8.54 -2.89
C VAL A 208 7.78 -7.48 -1.93
N THR A 209 6.91 -6.61 -1.46
CA THR A 209 7.20 -5.66 -0.38
C THR A 209 6.14 -5.74 0.70
N SER A 210 6.54 -6.06 1.93
CA SER A 210 5.68 -5.97 3.11
C SER A 210 5.35 -4.51 3.42
N HIS A 211 4.11 -4.25 3.81
CA HIS A 211 3.68 -2.92 4.24
C HIS A 211 3.84 -2.68 5.76
N SER A 212 4.40 -3.65 6.50
CA SER A 212 4.81 -3.46 7.88
C SER A 212 6.05 -2.58 7.97
N LEU A 213 5.96 -1.50 8.73
CA LEU A 213 7.08 -0.60 9.05
C LEU A 213 7.61 -0.83 10.48
N LEU A 214 7.13 -1.89 11.15
CA LEU A 214 7.61 -2.26 12.49
C LEU A 214 9.04 -2.81 12.42
N ASP A 215 9.90 -2.36 13.30
CA ASP A 215 11.25 -2.90 13.43
C ASP A 215 11.20 -4.35 13.92
N GLY A 216 11.99 -5.20 13.27
CA GLY A 216 12.04 -6.63 13.58
C GLY A 216 10.78 -7.43 13.24
N ASP A 217 9.85 -6.86 12.45
CA ASP A 217 8.66 -7.59 12.02
C ASP A 217 9.02 -8.81 11.17
N PRO A 218 8.57 -10.03 11.56
CA PRO A 218 8.88 -11.26 10.83
C PRO A 218 8.35 -11.26 9.38
N MET A 219 7.31 -10.50 9.06
CA MET A 219 6.79 -10.40 7.69
C MET A 219 7.76 -9.68 6.75
N ARG A 220 8.70 -8.90 7.26
CA ARG A 220 9.75 -8.27 6.46
C ARG A 220 10.78 -9.26 5.92
N ALA A 221 10.82 -10.49 6.43
CA ALA A 221 11.60 -11.56 5.83
C ALA A 221 11.17 -11.92 4.40
N TYR A 222 9.94 -11.53 4.01
CA TYR A 222 9.43 -11.70 2.65
C TYR A 222 9.75 -10.53 1.73
N ASP A 223 10.27 -9.41 2.27
CA ASP A 223 10.75 -8.30 1.46
C ASP A 223 11.84 -8.79 0.50
N GLN A 224 11.75 -8.38 -0.75
CA GLN A 224 12.65 -8.81 -1.81
C GLN A 224 12.52 -10.28 -2.24
N MET A 225 11.58 -11.06 -1.69
CA MET A 225 11.28 -12.38 -2.24
C MET A 225 10.62 -12.25 -3.62
N GLU A 226 11.02 -13.11 -4.55
CA GLU A 226 10.39 -13.15 -5.88
C GLU A 226 8.89 -13.46 -5.76
N VAL A 227 8.06 -12.68 -6.47
CA VAL A 227 6.59 -12.78 -6.43
C VAL A 227 6.09 -14.21 -6.68
N VAL A 228 6.64 -14.90 -7.70
CA VAL A 228 6.20 -16.26 -8.05
C VAL A 228 6.43 -17.24 -6.90
N THR A 229 7.61 -17.15 -6.25
CA THR A 229 7.97 -17.98 -5.10
C THR A 229 7.08 -17.65 -3.90
N PHE A 230 6.86 -16.38 -3.61
CA PHE A 230 5.99 -15.93 -2.53
C PHE A 230 4.55 -16.43 -2.73
N LEU A 231 3.97 -16.21 -3.90
CA LEU A 231 2.58 -16.60 -4.19
C LEU A 231 2.40 -18.13 -4.23
N ARG A 232 3.44 -18.90 -4.61
CA ARG A 232 3.44 -20.37 -4.50
C ARG A 232 3.33 -20.79 -3.04
N SER A 233 4.09 -20.16 -2.15
CA SER A 233 4.01 -20.43 -0.69
C SER A 233 2.65 -20.08 -0.13
N VAL A 234 2.07 -18.92 -0.50
CA VAL A 234 0.72 -18.53 -0.12
C VAL A 234 -0.31 -19.58 -0.54
N LYS A 235 -0.26 -20.02 -1.81
CA LYS A 235 -1.17 -21.04 -2.35
C LYS A 235 -1.07 -22.35 -1.60
N ALA A 236 0.14 -22.84 -1.34
CA ALA A 236 0.37 -24.10 -0.61
C ALA A 236 -0.27 -24.04 0.80
N ILE A 237 0.03 -22.98 1.56
CA ILE A 237 -0.50 -22.80 2.92
C ILE A 237 -2.05 -22.66 2.89
N ALA A 238 -2.60 -21.91 1.94
CA ALA A 238 -4.05 -21.74 1.82
C ALA A 238 -4.77 -23.06 1.52
N LEU A 239 -4.18 -23.94 0.73
CA LEU A 239 -4.71 -25.28 0.46
C LEU A 239 -4.67 -26.18 1.70
N GLU A 240 -3.57 -26.15 2.48
CA GLU A 240 -3.44 -26.91 3.73
C GLU A 240 -4.45 -26.44 4.80
N SER A 241 -4.81 -25.16 4.80
CA SER A 241 -5.70 -24.55 5.79
C SER A 241 -7.20 -24.76 5.52
N ARG A 242 -7.56 -25.43 4.41
CA ARG A 242 -8.96 -25.77 4.14
C ARG A 242 -9.44 -26.85 5.11
N PRO A 243 -10.63 -26.73 5.71
CA PRO A 243 -11.20 -27.81 6.49
C PRO A 243 -11.30 -29.06 5.60
N ARG A 244 -10.78 -30.18 6.09
CA ARG A 244 -11.01 -31.49 5.46
C ARG A 244 -12.49 -31.80 5.68
N GLY A 245 -13.28 -31.71 4.64
CA GLY A 245 -14.69 -32.09 4.63
C GLY A 245 -14.91 -33.55 4.95
#